data_adbc579495009e21e25a76c46674916a
#
_entry.id   adbc579495009e21e25a76c46674916a
#
_cell.length_a   1.000
_cell.length_b   1.000
_cell.length_c   1.000
_cell.angle_alpha   90.00
_cell.angle_beta   90.00
_cell.angle_gamma   90.00
#
_symmetry.space_group_name_H-M   'P 1'
#
loop_
_entity.id
_entity.type
_entity.pdbx_description
1 polymer ?
#
loop_
_entity_poly.entity_id
_entity_poly.type
_entity_poly.pdbx_seq_one_letter_code
_entity_poly.pdbx_strand_id
1 'polypeptide(L)'
;MAATNEAVSITENEGNARLGFSLPKIHIALVGIEKVIPRFENLALLWPLLATSGTGQPLTAYNSLIGGPRQGDEADGPEEFHVVLLDNGRTRLLADAEQRDALHCIRCGACLNA
;
A
#
# COMPACT_ATOMS: atom_id res chain seq x y z
N MET A 1 -0.11 0.73 -2.45
CA MET A 1 0.17 0.69 -0.99
C MET A 1 -1.15 0.56 -0.26
N ALA A 2 -1.23 -0.33 0.68
CA ALA A 2 -2.37 -0.49 1.58
C ALA A 2 -1.84 -0.50 3.02
N ALA A 3 -2.64 -0.05 3.96
CA ALA A 3 -2.28 -0.03 5.37
C ALA A 3 -3.34 -0.75 6.20
N THR A 4 -2.87 -1.43 7.24
CA THR A 4 -3.69 -1.96 8.33
C THR A 4 -3.23 -1.30 9.63
N ASN A 5 -3.83 -1.67 10.75
CA ASN A 5 -3.32 -1.30 12.07
C ASN A 5 -1.97 -1.97 12.42
N GLU A 6 -1.51 -2.92 11.60
CA GLU A 6 -0.31 -3.72 11.88
C GLU A 6 0.84 -3.39 10.92
N ALA A 7 0.56 -3.04 9.66
CA ALA A 7 1.61 -2.85 8.67
C ALA A 7 1.17 -2.00 7.47
N VAL A 8 2.15 -1.47 6.76
CA VAL A 8 1.99 -0.91 5.42
C VAL A 8 2.44 -1.95 4.39
N SER A 9 1.56 -2.26 3.43
CA SER A 9 1.84 -3.18 2.35
C SER A 9 2.24 -2.45 1.08
N ILE A 10 3.32 -2.88 0.43
CA ILE A 10 3.80 -2.39 -0.86
C ILE A 10 4.00 -3.57 -1.79
N THR A 11 3.48 -3.47 -3.03
CA THR A 11 3.67 -4.46 -4.09
C THR A 11 4.38 -3.84 -5.26
N GLU A 12 5.39 -4.51 -5.80
CA GLU A 12 6.18 -4.03 -6.94
C GLU A 12 6.94 -5.18 -7.62
N ASN A 13 7.49 -4.93 -8.81
CA ASN A 13 8.31 -5.90 -9.52
C ASN A 13 9.79 -5.52 -9.54
N GLU A 14 10.13 -4.24 -9.41
CA GLU A 14 11.46 -3.68 -9.63
C GLU A 14 12.33 -3.63 -8.36
N GLY A 15 11.74 -3.68 -7.18
CA GLY A 15 12.45 -3.53 -5.91
C GLY A 15 12.77 -2.08 -5.51
N ASN A 16 12.27 -1.10 -6.25
CA ASN A 16 12.55 0.32 -6.00
C ASN A 16 11.98 0.82 -4.68
N ALA A 17 10.74 0.44 -4.38
CA ALA A 17 10.11 0.80 -3.11
C ALA A 17 10.80 0.10 -1.94
N ARG A 18 11.24 -1.17 -2.15
CA ARG A 18 12.01 -1.92 -1.15
C ARG A 18 13.29 -1.18 -0.77
N LEU A 19 14.05 -0.70 -1.75
CA LEU A 19 15.23 0.13 -1.49
C LEU A 19 14.86 1.44 -0.79
N GLY A 20 13.75 2.04 -1.20
CA GLY A 20 13.25 3.31 -0.66
C GLY A 20 12.88 3.25 0.82
N PHE A 21 12.50 2.10 1.36
CA PHE A 21 12.22 1.98 2.80
C PHE A 21 13.35 1.30 3.59
N SER A 22 14.25 0.56 2.94
CA SER A 22 15.34 -0.14 3.63
C SER A 22 16.54 0.76 3.94
N LEU A 23 16.84 1.73 3.07
CA LEU A 23 18.05 2.54 3.16
C LEU A 23 17.93 3.80 4.03
N PRO A 24 16.83 4.56 4.03
CA PRO A 24 16.75 5.80 4.77
C PRO A 24 16.63 5.56 6.28
N LYS A 25 17.16 6.51 7.07
CA LYS A 25 17.01 6.48 8.53
C LYS A 25 15.58 6.78 8.98
N ILE A 26 14.90 7.66 8.24
CA ILE A 26 13.52 8.07 8.52
C ILE A 26 12.69 7.71 7.30
N HIS A 27 11.65 6.92 7.49
CA HIS A 27 10.68 6.59 6.46
C HIS A 27 9.31 7.16 6.80
N ILE A 28 8.75 7.93 5.87
CA ILE A 28 7.41 8.52 6.00
C ILE A 28 6.51 7.95 4.90
N ALA A 29 5.56 7.11 5.27
CA ALA A 29 4.57 6.54 4.37
C ALA A 29 3.33 7.44 4.30
N LEU A 30 3.05 8.04 3.13
CA LEU A 30 1.82 8.77 2.88
C LEU A 30 0.76 7.81 2.34
N VAL A 31 -0.32 7.62 3.07
CA VAL A 31 -1.39 6.68 2.72
C VAL A 31 -2.73 7.40 2.66
N GLY A 32 -3.39 7.37 1.50
CA GLY A 32 -4.77 7.85 1.40
C GLY A 32 -5.68 6.99 2.28
N ILE A 33 -6.62 7.62 3.00
CA ILE A 33 -7.51 6.89 3.92
C ILE A 33 -8.33 5.82 3.21
N GLU A 34 -8.60 5.97 1.91
CA GLU A 34 -9.28 4.97 1.08
C GLU A 34 -8.44 3.71 0.83
N LYS A 35 -7.16 3.71 1.23
CA LYS A 35 -6.25 2.55 1.12
C LYS A 35 -6.06 1.80 2.43
N VAL A 36 -6.75 2.23 3.48
CA VAL A 36 -6.76 1.51 4.75
C VAL A 36 -7.70 0.31 4.60
N ILE A 37 -7.20 -0.87 4.91
CA ILE A 37 -7.98 -2.11 4.86
C ILE A 37 -8.27 -2.60 6.28
N PRO A 38 -9.45 -3.16 6.51
CA PRO A 38 -9.88 -3.47 7.87
C PRO A 38 -9.15 -4.65 8.51
N ARG A 39 -8.62 -5.57 7.71
CA ARG A 39 -7.97 -6.79 8.18
C ARG A 39 -6.75 -7.13 7.33
N PHE A 40 -5.73 -7.64 7.99
CA PHE A 40 -4.50 -8.09 7.34
C PHE A 40 -4.75 -9.19 6.29
N GLU A 41 -5.66 -10.11 6.56
CA GLU A 41 -6.02 -11.22 5.66
C GLU A 41 -6.60 -10.74 4.32
N ASN A 42 -7.12 -9.51 4.26
CA ASN A 42 -7.61 -8.94 3.00
C ASN A 42 -6.50 -8.73 1.96
N LEU A 43 -5.24 -8.72 2.37
CA LEU A 43 -4.09 -8.68 1.46
C LEU A 43 -4.06 -9.91 0.54
N ALA A 44 -4.50 -11.06 1.01
CA ALA A 44 -4.58 -12.29 0.20
C ALA A 44 -5.50 -12.14 -1.04
N LEU A 45 -6.47 -11.22 -0.99
CA LEU A 45 -7.31 -10.87 -2.14
C LEU A 45 -6.69 -9.75 -2.98
N LEU A 46 -6.12 -8.73 -2.32
CA LEU A 46 -5.61 -7.54 -3.02
C LEU A 46 -4.36 -7.83 -3.84
N TRP A 47 -3.42 -8.60 -3.32
CA TRP A 47 -2.15 -8.89 -4.00
C TRP A 47 -2.35 -9.59 -5.36
N PRO A 48 -3.12 -10.70 -5.46
CA PRO A 48 -3.39 -11.31 -6.77
C PRO A 48 -4.15 -10.39 -7.71
N LEU A 49 -5.14 -9.63 -7.22
CA LEU A 49 -5.90 -8.70 -8.05
C LEU A 49 -5.00 -7.61 -8.66
N LEU A 50 -4.11 -7.03 -7.87
CA LEU A 50 -3.16 -6.02 -8.34
C LEU A 50 -2.21 -6.60 -9.39
N ALA A 51 -1.60 -7.75 -9.11
CA ALA A 51 -0.63 -8.39 -9.98
C ALA A 51 -1.26 -8.87 -11.29
N THR A 52 -2.38 -9.57 -11.22
CA THR A 52 -3.05 -10.12 -12.39
C THR A 52 -3.56 -9.03 -13.32
N SER A 53 -4.19 -8.00 -12.77
CA SER A 53 -4.73 -6.89 -13.58
C SER A 53 -3.65 -5.98 -14.15
N GLY A 54 -2.56 -5.78 -13.43
CA GLY A 54 -1.48 -4.89 -13.85
C GLY A 54 -0.52 -5.53 -14.87
N THR A 55 -0.10 -6.77 -14.61
CA THR A 55 1.00 -7.43 -15.35
C THR A 55 0.70 -8.85 -15.79
N GLY A 56 -0.48 -9.39 -15.47
CA GLY A 56 -0.83 -10.79 -15.76
C GLY A 56 -0.14 -11.82 -14.86
N GLN A 57 0.58 -11.38 -13.84
CA GLN A 57 1.25 -12.27 -12.89
C GLN A 57 0.28 -12.75 -11.81
N PRO A 58 0.41 -13.96 -11.26
CA PRO A 58 -0.37 -14.38 -10.09
C PRO A 58 -0.03 -13.58 -8.83
N LEU A 59 1.23 -13.14 -8.68
CA LEU A 59 1.74 -12.24 -7.65
C LEU A 59 2.88 -11.41 -8.24
N THR A 60 3.13 -10.22 -7.68
CA THR A 60 4.31 -9.42 -8.00
C THR A 60 5.57 -10.06 -7.44
N ALA A 61 6.74 -9.69 -7.98
CA ALA A 61 8.04 -10.20 -7.51
C ALA A 61 8.30 -9.85 -6.04
N TYR A 62 7.84 -8.68 -5.60
CA TYR A 62 7.98 -8.21 -4.23
C TYR A 62 6.62 -7.85 -3.64
N ASN A 63 6.29 -8.47 -2.51
CA ASN A 63 5.15 -8.13 -1.67
C ASN A 63 5.70 -7.87 -0.27
N SER A 64 6.00 -6.61 0.01
CA SER A 64 6.66 -6.20 1.25
C SER A 64 5.64 -5.71 2.28
N LEU A 65 5.89 -6.05 3.52
CA LEU A 65 5.14 -5.61 4.69
C LEU A 65 6.09 -4.87 5.62
N ILE A 66 5.73 -3.65 5.96
CA ILE A 66 6.52 -2.78 6.83
C ILE A 66 5.72 -2.60 8.11
N GLY A 67 6.12 -3.27 9.19
CA GLY A 67 5.43 -3.22 10.48
C GLY A 67 5.89 -2.07 11.39
N GLY A 68 7.03 -1.44 11.08
CA GLY A 68 7.57 -0.37 11.93
C GLY A 68 9.04 -0.08 11.65
N PRO A 69 9.71 0.66 12.56
CA PRO A 69 11.14 0.87 12.50
C PRO A 69 11.90 -0.43 12.78
N ARG A 70 13.15 -0.49 12.33
CA ARG A 70 14.04 -1.63 12.56
C ARG A 70 14.18 -1.95 14.05
N GLN A 71 14.28 -3.21 14.36
CA GLN A 71 14.42 -3.68 15.73
C GLN A 71 15.85 -4.22 15.97
N GLY A 72 16.39 -3.94 17.14
CA GLY A 72 17.59 -4.57 17.70
C GLY A 72 18.74 -4.82 16.73
N ASP A 73 18.84 -6.03 16.25
CA ASP A 73 19.92 -6.55 15.41
C ASP A 73 19.59 -6.60 13.91
N GLU A 74 18.47 -6.01 13.48
CA GLU A 74 18.15 -5.93 12.05
C GLU A 74 19.16 -5.05 11.31
N ALA A 75 19.68 -5.60 10.20
CA ALA A 75 20.75 -4.97 9.43
C ALA A 75 20.30 -3.78 8.61
N ASP A 76 19.04 -3.77 8.16
CA ASP A 76 18.45 -2.75 7.31
C ASP A 76 17.08 -2.30 7.84
N GLY A 77 16.56 -1.23 7.26
CA GLY A 77 15.30 -0.63 7.68
C GLY A 77 15.48 0.73 8.37
N PRO A 78 14.42 1.50 8.43
CA PRO A 78 14.46 2.85 9.02
C PRO A 78 14.60 2.80 10.54
N GLU A 79 15.28 3.80 11.10
CA GLU A 79 15.33 4.03 12.54
C GLU A 79 14.00 4.61 13.05
N GLU A 80 13.32 5.40 12.19
CA GLU A 80 12.01 5.98 12.45
C GLU A 80 11.05 5.66 11.32
N PHE A 81 9.83 5.24 11.66
CA PHE A 81 8.77 4.94 10.70
C PHE A 81 7.50 5.69 11.05
N HIS A 82 7.03 6.52 10.13
CA HIS A 82 5.83 7.34 10.28
C HIS A 82 4.81 7.00 9.21
N VAL A 83 3.55 6.85 9.59
CA VAL A 83 2.42 6.70 8.66
C VAL A 83 1.54 7.93 8.76
N VAL A 84 1.41 8.66 7.66
CA VAL A 84 0.54 9.83 7.54
C VAL A 84 -0.70 9.43 6.75
N LEU A 85 -1.85 9.43 7.39
CA LEU A 85 -3.13 9.20 6.74
C LEU A 85 -3.63 10.49 6.11
N LEU A 86 -3.79 10.45 4.79
CA LEU A 86 -4.15 11.62 3.98
C LEU A 86 -5.64 11.59 3.63
N ASP A 87 -6.42 12.51 4.16
CA ASP A 87 -7.80 12.72 3.75
C ASP A 87 -7.90 13.48 2.42
N ASN A 88 -7.42 14.70 2.36
CA ASN A 88 -7.45 15.56 1.18
C ASN A 88 -8.80 15.49 0.42
N GLY A 89 -9.91 15.60 1.15
CA GLY A 89 -11.26 15.61 0.61
C GLY A 89 -11.88 14.23 0.35
N ARG A 90 -11.21 13.13 0.68
CA ARG A 90 -11.73 11.76 0.51
C ARG A 90 -12.97 11.50 1.35
N THR A 91 -13.04 12.03 2.56
CA THR A 91 -14.24 11.95 3.42
C THR A 91 -15.45 12.65 2.77
N ARG A 92 -15.24 13.75 2.07
CA ARG A 92 -16.31 14.42 1.32
C ARG A 92 -16.77 13.60 0.12
N LEU A 93 -15.84 13.00 -0.63
CA LEU A 93 -16.15 12.07 -1.73
C LEU A 93 -16.91 10.85 -1.22
N LEU A 94 -16.54 10.31 -0.06
CA LEU A 94 -17.23 9.17 0.53
C LEU A 94 -18.68 9.49 0.90
N ALA A 95 -18.96 10.71 1.34
CA ALA A 95 -20.30 11.17 1.66
C ALA A 95 -21.19 11.39 0.42
N ASP A 96 -20.59 11.60 -0.74
CA ASP A 96 -21.29 11.84 -2.00
C ASP A 96 -21.68 10.50 -2.67
N ALA A 97 -22.99 10.28 -2.84
CA ALA A 97 -23.52 9.02 -3.39
C ALA A 97 -23.11 8.76 -4.84
N GLU A 98 -22.89 9.81 -5.64
CA GLU A 98 -22.51 9.70 -7.05
C GLU A 98 -21.00 9.51 -7.24
N GLN A 99 -20.18 10.04 -6.34
CA GLN A 99 -18.73 10.08 -6.50
C GLN A 99 -17.97 9.09 -5.64
N ARG A 100 -18.59 8.50 -4.61
CA ARG A 100 -17.91 7.60 -3.65
C ARG A 100 -17.23 6.39 -4.30
N ASP A 101 -17.76 5.91 -5.42
CA ASP A 101 -17.22 4.75 -6.14
C ASP A 101 -15.80 5.00 -6.67
N ALA A 102 -15.40 6.25 -6.88
CA ALA A 102 -14.04 6.60 -7.24
C ALA A 102 -13.01 6.16 -6.16
N LEU A 103 -13.43 6.07 -4.89
CA LEU A 103 -12.57 5.64 -3.78
C LEU A 103 -12.34 4.13 -3.75
N HIS A 104 -13.16 3.33 -4.43
CA HIS A 104 -12.97 1.88 -4.56
C HIS A 104 -11.80 1.50 -5.48
N CYS A 105 -11.22 2.46 -6.19
CA CYS A 105 -10.10 2.22 -7.09
C CYS A 105 -8.86 1.72 -6.33
N ILE A 106 -8.47 0.46 -6.54
CA ILE A 106 -7.25 -0.14 -5.97
C ILE A 106 -6.00 0.12 -6.81
N ARG A 107 -6.12 0.86 -7.92
CA ARG A 107 -5.06 1.19 -8.88
C ARG A 107 -4.43 -0.04 -9.56
N CYS A 108 -5.22 -1.07 -9.81
CA CYS A 108 -4.76 -2.28 -10.49
C CYS A 108 -4.54 -2.12 -12.01
N GLY A 109 -5.01 -1.02 -12.62
CA GLY A 109 -4.84 -0.76 -14.04
C GLY A 109 -5.81 -1.52 -14.96
N ALA A 110 -6.74 -2.34 -14.44
CA ALA A 110 -7.66 -3.14 -15.26
C ALA A 110 -8.46 -2.30 -16.27
N CYS A 111 -8.91 -1.12 -15.88
CA CYS A 111 -9.65 -0.20 -16.75
C CYS A 111 -8.81 0.40 -17.91
N LEU A 112 -7.48 0.30 -17.85
CA LEU A 112 -6.57 0.75 -18.92
C LEU A 112 -6.28 -0.39 -19.91
N ASN A 113 -6.57 -1.64 -19.55
CA ASN A 113 -6.32 -2.82 -20.34
C ASN A 113 -7.62 -3.35 -21.02
N ALA A 114 -8.73 -2.64 -20.84
CA ALA A 114 -10.03 -3.00 -21.39
C ALA A 114 -10.24 -2.46 -22.81
#